data_abff2bc3ed4dd5819e804151ec4c8197
#
_entry.id   abff2bc3ed4dd5819e804151ec4c8197
#
_cell.length_a   1.000
_cell.length_b   1.000
_cell.length_c   1.000
_cell.angle_alpha   90.00
_cell.angle_beta   90.00
_cell.angle_gamma   90.00
#
_symmetry.space_group_name_H-M   'P 1'
#
loop_
_entity.id
_entity.type
_entity.pdbx_description
1 polymer ?
#
loop_
_entity_poly.entity_id
_entity_poly.type
_entity_poly.pdbx_seq_one_letter_code
_entity_poly.pdbx_strand_id
1 'polypeptide(L)'
;MFFFVLFAVVMGAAHYYIWKRAVRDTTGPGRGRRIGTAVVLFLYLLVMAALSVSRLGSRLGDAVAWSGFIWLAGAFYFALILGVLEIPRLLLVRSARRHEVPVAVGAPDAAVETPEATPAPEAQPVDPSRRLFIARSLAVAGGVATAGVVTHGATQALGDPVLKRVPVTLGKLDQRLSGYRIAVVSDIHLGPLLGRAHTERIVRMINGQQVDLVAIVGDLVDGTVAELGEAAAPLRDLVSTHGSFFVTGNHEYYSGAEPWLAELERLGVNPLRNERLTIERAGASFDLAGVTDVTGADFEDGPDYARALDGRDTSTPVVLMAHQPVQVREAAKHGVDLQLSGHTHGGQMFPFHLAVGLQQPVRSGLETVDGTQVYTTNGVGFWGPPVRVGAAPDITVVELRHKFAG
;
A
#
# COMPACT_ATOMS: atom_id res chain seq x y z
N MET A 1 -14.11 16.01 4.56
CA MET A 1 -14.23 16.25 6.02
C MET A 1 -14.51 14.94 6.80
N PHE A 2 -15.49 14.14 6.44
CA PHE A 2 -15.83 12.88 7.15
C PHE A 2 -14.66 11.90 7.26
N PHE A 3 -13.96 11.62 6.15
CA PHE A 3 -12.80 10.71 6.13
C PHE A 3 -11.68 11.18 7.08
N PHE A 4 -11.34 12.46 7.07
CA PHE A 4 -10.32 13.02 7.96
C PHE A 4 -10.68 12.89 9.45
N VAL A 5 -11.94 13.14 9.79
CA VAL A 5 -12.44 12.96 11.16
C VAL A 5 -12.38 11.49 11.58
N LEU A 6 -12.84 10.58 10.71
CA LEU A 6 -12.78 9.13 10.98
C LEU A 6 -11.33 8.67 11.18
N PHE A 7 -10.42 9.08 10.29
CA PHE A 7 -9.00 8.78 10.42
C PHE A 7 -8.42 9.31 11.74
N ALA A 8 -8.71 10.55 12.10
CA ALA A 8 -8.25 11.15 13.37
C ALA A 8 -8.74 10.37 14.60
N VAL A 9 -10.00 9.91 14.59
CA VAL A 9 -10.58 9.09 15.66
C VAL A 9 -9.89 7.74 15.75
N VAL A 10 -9.70 7.04 14.63
CA VAL A 10 -9.03 5.73 14.58
C VAL A 10 -7.59 5.86 15.07
N MET A 11 -6.87 6.87 14.59
CA MET A 11 -5.50 7.15 15.03
C MET A 11 -5.43 7.54 16.51
N GLY A 12 -6.41 8.31 17.00
CA GLY A 12 -6.55 8.63 18.42
C GLY A 12 -6.74 7.39 19.29
N ALA A 13 -7.59 6.47 18.85
CA ALA A 13 -7.81 5.18 19.54
C ALA A 13 -6.54 4.31 19.55
N ALA A 14 -5.80 4.24 18.43
CA ALA A 14 -4.53 3.53 18.35
C ALA A 14 -3.47 4.13 19.30
N HIS A 15 -3.33 5.48 19.30
CA HIS A 15 -2.40 6.16 20.21
C HIS A 15 -2.81 6.03 21.69
N TYR A 16 -4.11 6.06 22.00
CA TYR A 16 -4.60 5.76 23.34
C TYR A 16 -4.25 4.34 23.76
N TYR A 17 -4.39 3.35 22.89
CA TYR A 17 -4.02 1.97 23.15
C TYR A 17 -2.51 1.84 23.38
N ILE A 18 -1.68 2.44 22.54
CA ILE A 18 -0.23 2.51 22.71
C ILE A 18 0.13 3.16 24.05
N TRP A 19 -0.45 4.31 24.37
CA TRP A 19 -0.25 4.98 25.65
C TRP A 19 -0.60 4.09 26.83
N LYS A 20 -1.73 3.41 26.76
CA LYS A 20 -2.18 2.50 27.83
C LYS A 20 -1.16 1.39 28.08
N ARG A 21 -0.63 0.77 27.00
CA ARG A 21 0.27 -0.39 27.08
C ARG A 21 1.72 0.00 27.31
N ALA A 22 2.23 0.99 26.60
CA ALA A 22 3.65 1.36 26.64
C ALA A 22 3.97 2.41 27.73
N VAL A 23 2.98 3.19 28.19
CA VAL A 23 3.20 4.25 29.18
C VAL A 23 2.49 3.94 30.50
N ARG A 24 1.15 3.85 30.47
CA ARG A 24 0.37 3.72 31.71
C ARG A 24 0.68 2.42 32.45
N ASP A 25 0.74 1.29 31.74
CA ASP A 25 0.92 -0.04 32.35
C ASP A 25 2.39 -0.31 32.73
N THR A 26 3.35 0.48 32.22
CA THR A 26 4.80 0.33 32.45
C THR A 26 5.38 1.32 33.47
N THR A 27 4.61 2.39 33.81
CA THR A 27 5.06 3.45 34.72
C THR A 27 4.08 3.70 35.85
N GLY A 28 4.60 4.04 37.04
CA GLY A 28 3.79 4.59 38.13
C GLY A 28 3.39 6.03 37.88
N PRO A 29 2.44 6.58 38.70
CA PRO A 29 2.16 8.01 38.70
C PRO A 29 3.44 8.81 38.98
N GLY A 30 3.71 9.87 38.19
CA GLY A 30 4.89 10.70 38.37
C GLY A 30 5.44 11.28 37.06
N ARG A 31 6.69 11.77 37.12
CA ARG A 31 7.37 12.46 36.01
C ARG A 31 7.48 11.58 34.76
N GLY A 32 7.84 10.31 34.91
CA GLY A 32 8.00 9.38 33.78
C GLY A 32 6.69 9.20 33.00
N ARG A 33 5.55 9.03 33.69
CA ARG A 33 4.24 8.93 33.05
C ARG A 33 3.84 10.23 32.32
N ARG A 34 4.12 11.39 32.92
CA ARG A 34 3.86 12.69 32.28
C ARG A 34 4.66 12.85 30.98
N ILE A 35 5.94 12.52 31.00
CA ILE A 35 6.82 12.57 29.81
C ILE A 35 6.29 11.60 28.76
N GLY A 36 6.02 10.35 29.09
CA GLY A 36 5.49 9.36 28.15
C GLY A 36 4.15 9.79 27.53
N THR A 37 3.27 10.40 28.33
CA THR A 37 2.01 10.96 27.82
C THR A 37 2.25 12.09 26.83
N ALA A 38 3.15 13.02 27.15
CA ALA A 38 3.51 14.14 26.26
C ALA A 38 4.11 13.64 24.94
N VAL A 39 4.97 12.61 24.99
CA VAL A 39 5.55 11.99 23.79
C VAL A 39 4.49 11.38 22.90
N VAL A 40 3.58 10.57 23.46
CA VAL A 40 2.52 9.94 22.66
C VAL A 40 1.58 10.99 22.05
N LEU A 41 1.24 12.04 22.80
CA LEU A 41 0.43 13.14 22.28
C LEU A 41 1.15 13.91 21.17
N PHE A 42 2.43 14.21 21.34
CA PHE A 42 3.26 14.83 20.30
C PHE A 42 3.29 13.98 19.02
N LEU A 43 3.50 12.68 19.15
CA LEU A 43 3.54 11.75 18.01
C LEU A 43 2.19 11.63 17.29
N TYR A 44 1.08 11.69 18.02
CA TYR A 44 -0.26 11.78 17.41
C TYR A 44 -0.42 13.08 16.62
N LEU A 45 -0.06 14.22 17.22
CA LEU A 45 -0.15 15.52 16.55
C LEU A 45 0.78 15.62 15.34
N LEU A 46 1.95 14.96 15.40
CA LEU A 46 2.90 14.89 14.28
C LEU A 46 2.28 14.18 13.06
N VAL A 47 1.52 13.07 13.27
CA VAL A 47 0.80 12.41 12.17
C VAL A 47 -0.27 13.34 11.58
N MET A 48 -1.03 14.03 12.43
CA MET A 48 -2.05 14.97 11.96
C MET A 48 -1.44 16.13 11.19
N ALA A 49 -0.32 16.66 11.67
CA ALA A 49 0.44 17.70 10.98
C ALA A 49 0.99 17.22 9.63
N ALA A 50 1.55 16.02 9.56
CA ALA A 50 2.08 15.45 8.32
C ALA A 50 1.03 15.39 7.21
N LEU A 51 -0.19 14.96 7.53
CA LEU A 51 -1.31 14.94 6.58
C LEU A 51 -1.74 16.33 6.09
N SER A 52 -1.55 17.36 6.93
CA SER A 52 -1.99 18.72 6.62
C SER A 52 -0.93 19.53 5.87
N VAL A 53 0.36 19.34 6.24
CA VAL A 53 1.45 20.20 5.73
C VAL A 53 2.27 19.56 4.61
N SER A 54 2.05 18.28 4.30
CA SER A 54 2.77 17.58 3.23
C SER A 54 2.65 18.25 1.86
N ARG A 55 1.62 19.08 1.67
CA ARG A 55 1.35 19.81 0.42
C ARG A 55 1.86 21.26 0.41
N LEU A 56 2.58 21.71 1.45
CA LEU A 56 3.03 23.10 1.53
C LEU A 56 4.34 23.40 0.78
N GLY A 57 4.97 22.40 0.14
CA GLY A 57 6.17 22.57 -0.70
C GLY A 57 7.36 23.26 0.00
N SER A 58 7.50 23.05 1.31
CA SER A 58 8.57 23.65 2.11
C SER A 58 9.45 22.60 2.78
N ARG A 59 10.75 22.88 2.95
CA ARG A 59 11.69 21.99 3.65
C ARG A 59 11.20 21.55 5.04
N LEU A 60 10.50 22.44 5.74
CA LEU A 60 9.91 22.10 7.04
C LEU A 60 8.71 21.16 6.86
N GLY A 61 7.88 21.41 5.85
CA GLY A 61 6.77 20.53 5.47
C GLY A 61 7.25 19.12 5.14
N ASP A 62 8.32 19.00 4.36
CA ASP A 62 8.93 17.71 4.01
C ASP A 62 9.46 16.98 5.25
N ALA A 63 10.16 17.67 6.16
CA ALA A 63 10.67 17.07 7.39
C ALA A 63 9.54 16.57 8.31
N VAL A 64 8.44 17.33 8.40
CA VAL A 64 7.24 16.93 9.16
C VAL A 64 6.54 15.74 8.47
N ALA A 65 6.42 15.75 7.15
CA ALA A 65 5.84 14.66 6.38
C ALA A 65 6.64 13.36 6.57
N TRP A 66 7.97 13.39 6.38
CA TRP A 66 8.84 12.24 6.61
C TRP A 66 8.68 11.66 8.03
N SER A 67 8.83 12.51 9.04
CA SER A 67 8.76 12.09 10.44
C SER A 67 7.39 11.53 10.80
N GLY A 68 6.31 12.20 10.36
CA GLY A 68 4.94 11.82 10.66
C GLY A 68 4.50 10.54 9.94
N PHE A 69 4.87 10.35 8.67
CA PHE A 69 4.53 9.14 7.93
C PHE A 69 5.33 7.92 8.40
N ILE A 70 6.61 8.06 8.74
CA ILE A 70 7.37 6.98 9.39
C ILE A 70 6.73 6.60 10.72
N TRP A 71 6.33 7.59 11.52
CA TRP A 71 5.64 7.29 12.77
C TRP A 71 4.24 6.73 12.55
N LEU A 72 3.54 7.11 11.50
CA LEU A 72 2.24 6.49 11.15
C LEU A 72 2.38 4.98 10.97
N ALA A 73 3.38 4.53 10.20
CA ALA A 73 3.70 3.11 10.09
C ALA A 73 4.12 2.51 11.43
N GLY A 74 4.93 3.24 12.21
CA GLY A 74 5.34 2.84 13.55
C GLY A 74 4.16 2.64 14.50
N ALA A 75 3.23 3.59 14.54
CA ALA A 75 2.03 3.51 15.36
C ALA A 75 1.12 2.35 14.95
N PHE A 76 0.95 2.15 13.64
CA PHE A 76 0.18 1.03 13.09
C PHE A 76 0.76 -0.31 13.52
N TYR A 77 2.05 -0.56 13.25
CA TYR A 77 2.67 -1.84 13.62
C TYR A 77 2.82 -2.00 15.12
N PHE A 78 3.10 -0.92 15.86
CA PHE A 78 3.19 -1.01 17.31
C PHE A 78 1.85 -1.38 17.94
N ALA A 79 0.76 -0.76 17.51
CA ALA A 79 -0.58 -1.14 17.96
C ALA A 79 -0.93 -2.60 17.60
N LEU A 80 -0.62 -3.02 16.37
CA LEU A 80 -0.87 -4.38 15.88
C LEU A 80 -0.07 -5.42 16.69
N ILE A 81 1.23 -5.20 16.85
CA ILE A 81 2.12 -6.11 17.58
C ILE A 81 1.72 -6.18 19.05
N LEU A 82 1.43 -5.03 19.70
CA LEU A 82 0.92 -5.02 21.07
C LEU A 82 -0.42 -5.78 21.17
N GLY A 83 -1.28 -5.67 20.16
CA GLY A 83 -2.54 -6.44 20.08
C GLY A 83 -2.29 -7.95 20.05
N VAL A 84 -1.35 -8.41 19.25
CA VAL A 84 -0.94 -9.83 19.22
C VAL A 84 -0.33 -10.25 20.56
N LEU A 85 0.45 -9.39 21.18
CA LEU A 85 1.07 -9.64 22.50
C LEU A 85 0.08 -9.65 23.68
N GLU A 86 -1.19 -9.26 23.47
CA GLU A 86 -2.24 -9.47 24.50
C GLU A 86 -2.45 -10.96 24.81
N ILE A 87 -2.27 -11.85 23.82
CA ILE A 87 -2.45 -13.29 24.01
C ILE A 87 -1.46 -13.82 25.05
N PRO A 88 -0.12 -13.73 24.87
CA PRO A 88 0.83 -14.17 25.87
C PRO A 88 0.70 -13.39 27.19
N ARG A 89 0.35 -12.10 27.14
CA ARG A 89 0.10 -11.31 28.35
C ARG A 89 -1.01 -11.90 29.19
N LEU A 90 -2.15 -12.23 28.61
CA LEU A 90 -3.28 -12.83 29.31
C LEU A 90 -2.93 -14.21 29.90
N LEU A 91 -2.17 -15.02 29.14
CA LEU A 91 -1.70 -16.32 29.60
C LEU A 91 -0.74 -16.19 30.79
N LEU A 92 0.24 -15.29 30.71
CA LEU A 92 1.21 -15.05 31.79
C LEU A 92 0.55 -14.49 33.06
N VAL A 93 -0.42 -13.60 32.93
CA VAL A 93 -1.18 -13.07 34.08
C VAL A 93 -2.06 -14.15 34.69
N ARG A 94 -2.69 -15.01 33.87
CA ARG A 94 -3.50 -16.14 34.38
C ARG A 94 -2.63 -17.19 35.09
N SER A 95 -1.47 -17.56 34.54
CA SER A 95 -0.56 -18.51 35.15
C SER A 95 -0.01 -17.99 36.49
N ALA A 96 0.29 -16.68 36.55
CA ALA A 96 0.74 -16.04 37.78
C ALA A 96 -0.28 -16.15 38.93
N ARG A 97 -1.58 -16.10 38.62
CA ARG A 97 -2.65 -16.29 39.62
C ARG A 97 -2.83 -17.73 40.07
N ARG A 98 -2.45 -18.71 39.27
CA ARG A 98 -2.60 -20.15 39.61
C ARG A 98 -1.50 -20.69 40.50
N HIS A 99 -0.35 -20.03 40.62
CA HIS A 99 0.80 -20.47 41.43
C HIS A 99 0.79 -19.87 42.85
N GLU A 100 -0.25 -19.14 43.23
CA GLU A 100 -0.47 -18.71 44.61
C GLU A 100 -1.12 -19.91 45.38
N VAL A 101 -0.26 -20.80 45.88
CA VAL A 101 -0.67 -21.87 46.80
C VAL A 101 -1.16 -21.20 48.10
N PRO A 102 -2.35 -21.52 48.63
CA PRO A 102 -2.76 -21.05 49.92
C PRO A 102 -1.74 -21.56 50.94
N VAL A 103 -1.02 -20.67 51.60
CA VAL A 103 -0.25 -21.06 52.79
C VAL A 103 -1.28 -21.41 53.84
N ALA A 104 -1.47 -22.72 54.08
CA ALA A 104 -2.19 -23.20 55.20
C ALA A 104 -1.42 -22.77 56.45
N VAL A 105 -1.87 -21.74 57.13
CA VAL A 105 -1.39 -21.41 58.47
C VAL A 105 -1.89 -22.54 59.36
N GLY A 106 -0.95 -23.41 59.80
CA GLY A 106 -1.24 -24.45 60.77
C GLY A 106 -1.85 -23.86 62.07
N ALA A 107 -3.07 -24.24 62.34
CA ALA A 107 -3.71 -23.91 63.60
C ALA A 107 -3.13 -24.79 64.70
N PRO A 108 -2.83 -24.26 65.89
CA PRO A 108 -2.64 -25.07 67.09
C PRO A 108 -3.98 -25.62 67.60
N ASP A 109 -3.94 -26.82 68.14
CA ASP A 109 -5.04 -27.62 68.65
C ASP A 109 -6.10 -26.92 69.50
N ALA A 110 -7.32 -27.48 69.44
CA ALA A 110 -8.44 -27.48 70.37
C ALA A 110 -9.46 -26.34 70.31
N ALA A 111 -10.61 -26.64 69.75
CA ALA A 111 -11.94 -26.63 70.39
C ALA A 111 -13.04 -26.85 69.38
N VAL A 112 -13.94 -27.76 69.61
CA VAL A 112 -15.13 -28.08 68.82
C VAL A 112 -16.12 -26.92 68.92
N GLU A 113 -16.42 -26.24 67.80
CA GLU A 113 -17.63 -25.45 67.67
C GLU A 113 -18.15 -25.48 66.19
N THR A 114 -19.44 -25.41 66.07
CA THR A 114 -20.38 -25.53 64.97
C THR A 114 -19.90 -25.03 63.59
N PRO A 115 -20.35 -25.64 62.49
CA PRO A 115 -19.90 -25.25 61.12
C PRO A 115 -20.60 -23.97 60.65
N GLU A 116 -19.92 -22.86 60.81
CA GLU A 116 -20.26 -21.62 60.17
C GLU A 116 -19.63 -21.62 58.76
N ALA A 117 -20.40 -21.22 57.74
CA ALA A 117 -20.02 -21.28 56.34
C ALA A 117 -18.66 -20.57 56.11
N THR A 118 -17.65 -21.33 55.67
CA THR A 118 -16.31 -20.82 55.34
C THR A 118 -16.41 -19.83 54.19
N PRO A 119 -16.01 -18.54 54.35
CA PRO A 119 -15.96 -17.61 53.23
C PRO A 119 -15.01 -18.14 52.16
N ALA A 120 -15.43 -18.05 50.89
CA ALA A 120 -14.59 -18.42 49.77
C ALA A 120 -13.25 -17.66 49.85
N PRO A 121 -12.09 -18.29 49.56
CA PRO A 121 -10.79 -17.61 49.62
C PRO A 121 -10.77 -16.39 48.71
N GLU A 122 -10.59 -15.21 49.27
CA GLU A 122 -10.33 -14.00 48.51
C GLU A 122 -9.07 -14.19 47.65
N ALA A 123 -9.22 -14.07 46.34
CA ALA A 123 -8.11 -14.15 45.39
C ALA A 123 -7.07 -13.07 45.73
N GLN A 124 -5.90 -13.45 46.20
CA GLN A 124 -4.83 -12.49 46.50
C GLN A 124 -4.39 -11.74 45.24
N PRO A 125 -4.13 -10.41 45.32
CA PRO A 125 -3.71 -9.63 44.15
C PRO A 125 -2.32 -10.07 43.68
N VAL A 126 -2.18 -10.28 42.36
CA VAL A 126 -0.89 -10.59 41.72
C VAL A 126 0.17 -9.58 42.12
N ASP A 127 1.36 -10.05 42.51
CA ASP A 127 2.51 -9.23 42.91
C ASP A 127 2.73 -8.07 41.93
N PRO A 128 2.61 -6.82 42.35
CA PRO A 128 2.76 -5.64 41.53
C PRO A 128 4.09 -5.57 40.75
N SER A 129 5.17 -6.13 41.31
CA SER A 129 6.49 -6.15 40.69
C SER A 129 6.54 -7.06 39.45
N ARG A 130 5.97 -8.26 39.56
CA ARG A 130 5.88 -9.25 38.46
C ARG A 130 4.99 -8.75 37.33
N ARG A 131 3.85 -8.13 37.65
CA ARG A 131 2.97 -7.51 36.66
C ARG A 131 3.67 -6.37 35.89
N LEU A 132 4.42 -5.53 36.59
CA LEU A 132 5.16 -4.45 36.01
C LEU A 132 6.31 -4.96 35.10
N PHE A 133 7.00 -6.02 35.53
CA PHE A 133 8.04 -6.68 34.75
C PHE A 133 7.46 -7.20 33.41
N ILE A 134 6.36 -7.96 33.44
CA ILE A 134 5.69 -8.48 32.26
C ILE A 134 5.29 -7.32 31.32
N ALA A 135 4.66 -6.26 31.86
CA ALA A 135 4.24 -5.13 31.05
C ALA A 135 5.41 -4.43 30.36
N ARG A 136 6.52 -4.21 31.05
CA ARG A 136 7.75 -3.61 30.50
C ARG A 136 8.40 -4.49 29.45
N SER A 137 8.53 -5.79 29.71
CA SER A 137 9.13 -6.73 28.77
C SER A 137 8.35 -6.80 27.47
N LEU A 138 7.01 -6.86 27.53
CA LEU A 138 6.16 -6.88 26.34
C LEU A 138 6.18 -5.54 25.61
N ALA A 139 6.22 -4.40 26.30
CA ALA A 139 6.34 -3.10 25.65
C ALA A 139 7.68 -2.94 24.93
N VAL A 140 8.80 -3.37 25.53
CA VAL A 140 10.12 -3.35 24.91
C VAL A 140 10.17 -4.30 23.72
N ALA A 141 9.71 -5.55 23.88
CA ALA A 141 9.66 -6.53 22.78
C ALA A 141 8.80 -6.01 21.61
N GLY A 142 7.64 -5.43 21.91
CA GLY A 142 6.78 -4.79 20.90
C GLY A 142 7.47 -3.63 20.20
N GLY A 143 8.18 -2.77 20.93
CA GLY A 143 8.94 -1.65 20.35
C GLY A 143 10.08 -2.12 19.45
N VAL A 144 10.87 -3.11 19.87
CA VAL A 144 11.96 -3.69 19.07
C VAL A 144 11.42 -4.35 17.81
N ALA A 145 10.36 -5.15 17.91
CA ALA A 145 9.72 -5.78 16.77
C ALA A 145 9.17 -4.74 15.77
N THR A 146 8.53 -3.68 16.29
CA THR A 146 8.04 -2.57 15.46
C THR A 146 9.18 -1.87 14.72
N ALA A 147 10.27 -1.54 15.41
CA ALA A 147 11.43 -0.93 14.79
C ALA A 147 12.01 -1.82 13.69
N GLY A 148 12.12 -3.14 13.92
CA GLY A 148 12.58 -4.09 12.91
C GLY A 148 11.68 -4.12 11.67
N VAL A 149 10.36 -4.22 11.85
CA VAL A 149 9.38 -4.27 10.75
C VAL A 149 9.38 -2.96 9.97
N VAL A 150 9.36 -1.80 10.64
CA VAL A 150 9.36 -0.49 9.98
C VAL A 150 10.65 -0.24 9.23
N THR A 151 11.81 -0.57 9.82
CA THR A 151 13.11 -0.44 9.15
C THR A 151 13.18 -1.33 7.90
N HIS A 152 12.81 -2.60 8.02
CA HIS A 152 12.75 -3.51 6.87
C HIS A 152 11.79 -2.96 5.79
N GLY A 153 10.59 -2.56 6.16
CA GLY A 153 9.62 -2.01 5.23
C GLY A 153 10.06 -0.71 4.57
N ALA A 154 10.78 0.16 5.29
CA ALA A 154 11.35 1.38 4.73
C ALA A 154 12.49 1.09 3.74
N THR A 155 13.36 0.11 4.04
CA THR A 155 14.40 -0.31 3.09
C THR A 155 13.80 -0.89 1.81
N GLN A 156 12.67 -1.60 1.89
CA GLN A 156 11.94 -2.09 0.72
C GLN A 156 11.31 -0.94 -0.09
N ALA A 157 10.65 0.01 0.59
CA ALA A 157 9.94 1.12 -0.07
C ALA A 157 10.89 2.10 -0.78
N LEU A 158 12.08 2.33 -0.19
CA LEU A 158 13.05 3.32 -0.67
C LEU A 158 14.15 2.71 -1.53
N GLY A 159 14.23 1.38 -1.57
CA GLY A 159 15.18 0.64 -2.39
C GLY A 159 14.80 0.63 -3.88
N ASP A 160 15.59 -0.11 -4.66
CA ASP A 160 15.26 -0.33 -6.07
C ASP A 160 14.02 -1.23 -6.21
N PRO A 161 13.07 -0.90 -7.08
CA PRO A 161 11.97 -1.79 -7.43
C PRO A 161 12.47 -3.12 -7.97
N VAL A 162 11.74 -4.19 -7.67
CA VAL A 162 12.04 -5.52 -8.21
C VAL A 162 11.68 -5.57 -9.69
N LEU A 163 12.64 -5.95 -10.54
CA LEU A 163 12.35 -6.21 -11.94
C LEU A 163 11.71 -7.60 -12.09
N LYS A 164 10.47 -7.63 -12.57
CA LYS A 164 9.74 -8.87 -12.86
C LYS A 164 9.62 -9.09 -14.36
N ARG A 165 9.55 -10.35 -14.78
CA ARG A 165 9.22 -10.74 -16.16
C ARG A 165 8.06 -11.72 -16.11
N VAL A 166 6.96 -11.37 -16.79
CA VAL A 166 5.72 -12.14 -16.76
C VAL A 166 5.32 -12.49 -18.19
N PRO A 167 5.41 -13.75 -18.59
CA PRO A 167 4.89 -14.19 -19.88
C PRO A 167 3.36 -14.24 -19.82
N VAL A 168 2.71 -13.64 -20.82
CA VAL A 168 1.25 -13.61 -20.99
C VAL A 168 0.90 -14.21 -22.35
N THR A 169 0.20 -15.34 -22.35
CA THR A 169 -0.23 -16.00 -23.57
C THR A 169 -1.60 -15.50 -24.00
N LEU A 170 -1.69 -14.91 -25.19
CA LEU A 170 -2.95 -14.44 -25.78
C LEU A 170 -3.36 -15.36 -26.93
N GLY A 171 -4.61 -15.83 -26.90
CA GLY A 171 -5.11 -16.80 -27.89
C GLY A 171 -5.16 -16.25 -29.32
N LYS A 172 -5.38 -14.94 -29.48
CA LYS A 172 -5.49 -14.24 -30.77
C LYS A 172 -4.16 -13.64 -31.25
N LEU A 173 -3.11 -13.68 -30.44
CA LEU A 173 -1.83 -13.05 -30.79
C LEU A 173 -1.18 -13.75 -31.98
N ASP A 174 -0.83 -12.98 -33.01
CA ASP A 174 -0.05 -13.50 -34.13
C ASP A 174 1.36 -13.94 -33.67
N GLN A 175 1.87 -15.03 -34.20
CA GLN A 175 3.20 -15.56 -33.84
C GLN A 175 4.34 -14.54 -34.04
N ARG A 176 4.23 -13.62 -35.00
CA ARG A 176 5.21 -12.57 -35.29
C ARG A 176 5.33 -11.55 -34.14
N LEU A 177 4.30 -11.44 -33.31
CA LEU A 177 4.28 -10.60 -32.12
C LEU A 177 4.77 -11.33 -30.86
N SER A 178 4.99 -12.64 -30.93
CA SER A 178 5.52 -13.39 -29.79
C SER A 178 6.87 -12.83 -29.34
N GLY A 179 7.03 -12.63 -28.03
CA GLY A 179 8.19 -11.96 -27.45
C GLY A 179 8.10 -10.42 -27.43
N TYR A 180 6.93 -9.82 -27.75
CA TYR A 180 6.69 -8.39 -27.56
C TYR A 180 6.71 -8.01 -26.09
N ARG A 181 7.51 -7.00 -25.71
CA ARG A 181 7.79 -6.64 -24.32
C ARG A 181 7.17 -5.30 -23.96
N ILE A 182 6.31 -5.29 -22.96
CA ILE A 182 5.67 -4.11 -22.41
C ILE A 182 6.22 -3.87 -21.00
N ALA A 183 6.90 -2.74 -20.76
CA ALA A 183 7.20 -2.32 -19.38
C ALA A 183 5.93 -1.76 -18.76
N VAL A 184 5.47 -2.38 -17.69
CA VAL A 184 4.33 -1.92 -16.88
C VAL A 184 4.88 -1.26 -15.63
N VAL A 185 4.53 0.00 -15.43
CA VAL A 185 4.84 0.79 -14.25
C VAL A 185 3.59 1.54 -13.79
N SER A 186 3.41 1.71 -12.49
CA SER A 186 2.26 2.37 -11.89
C SER A 186 2.59 2.91 -10.52
N ASP A 187 1.69 3.72 -9.97
CA ASP A 187 1.74 4.13 -8.57
C ASP A 187 3.11 4.73 -8.22
N ILE A 188 3.58 5.67 -9.03
CA ILE A 188 4.87 6.34 -8.86
C ILE A 188 4.80 7.30 -7.69
N HIS A 189 3.64 7.96 -7.49
CA HIS A 189 3.34 8.86 -6.38
C HIS A 189 4.41 9.92 -6.15
N LEU A 190 4.79 10.64 -7.21
CA LEU A 190 5.66 11.79 -7.07
C LEU A 190 5.04 12.78 -6.09
N GLY A 191 5.81 13.22 -5.13
CA GLY A 191 5.33 14.05 -4.03
C GLY A 191 6.48 14.47 -3.11
N PRO A 192 6.18 14.93 -1.89
CA PRO A 192 7.20 15.41 -0.96
C PRO A 192 8.25 14.36 -0.57
N LEU A 193 7.90 13.08 -0.68
CA LEU A 193 8.77 11.96 -0.30
C LEU A 193 9.45 11.29 -1.49
N LEU A 194 8.88 11.39 -2.69
CA LEU A 194 9.36 10.77 -3.92
C LEU A 194 9.51 11.87 -4.99
N GLY A 195 10.74 12.30 -5.24
CA GLY A 195 11.06 13.36 -6.18
C GLY A 195 11.81 12.87 -7.42
N ARG A 196 12.46 13.78 -8.12
CA ARG A 196 13.17 13.59 -9.38
C ARG A 196 14.09 12.35 -9.41
N ALA A 197 14.89 12.13 -8.35
CA ALA A 197 15.79 10.99 -8.29
C ALA A 197 15.06 9.62 -8.34
N HIS A 198 13.82 9.56 -7.86
CA HIS A 198 12.98 8.39 -7.98
C HIS A 198 12.58 8.13 -9.44
N THR A 199 12.12 9.16 -10.16
CA THR A 199 11.79 9.07 -11.59
C THR A 199 13.01 8.69 -12.42
N GLU A 200 14.16 9.33 -12.20
CA GLU A 200 15.42 9.01 -12.90
C GLU A 200 15.82 7.54 -12.70
N ARG A 201 15.62 7.00 -11.50
CA ARG A 201 15.87 5.59 -11.21
C ARG A 201 14.94 4.67 -12.01
N ILE A 202 13.64 4.96 -12.01
CA ILE A 202 12.62 4.20 -12.76
C ILE A 202 12.97 4.20 -14.25
N VAL A 203 13.23 5.36 -14.82
CA VAL A 203 13.58 5.52 -16.24
C VAL A 203 14.83 4.71 -16.60
N ARG A 204 15.90 4.81 -15.80
CA ARG A 204 17.11 4.01 -16.04
C ARG A 204 16.83 2.51 -16.00
N MET A 205 16.00 2.05 -15.06
CA MET A 205 15.65 0.64 -14.92
C MET A 205 14.82 0.13 -16.10
N ILE A 206 13.84 0.90 -16.57
CA ILE A 206 13.01 0.57 -17.73
C ILE A 206 13.86 0.54 -19.00
N ASN A 207 14.68 1.56 -19.25
CA ASN A 207 15.52 1.67 -20.45
C ASN A 207 16.53 0.49 -20.54
N GLY A 208 17.01 0.02 -19.40
CA GLY A 208 17.87 -1.17 -19.33
C GLY A 208 17.18 -2.48 -19.76
N GLN A 209 15.84 -2.53 -19.89
CA GLN A 209 15.11 -3.73 -20.28
C GLN A 209 14.91 -3.86 -21.81
N GLN A 210 15.21 -2.81 -22.60
CA GLN A 210 15.02 -2.80 -24.06
C GLN A 210 13.60 -3.26 -24.44
N VAL A 211 12.58 -2.58 -23.92
CA VAL A 211 11.18 -2.91 -24.15
C VAL A 211 10.65 -2.33 -25.45
N ASP A 212 9.60 -2.95 -26.00
CA ASP A 212 8.94 -2.46 -27.19
C ASP A 212 7.98 -1.29 -26.88
N LEU A 213 7.41 -1.24 -25.68
CA LEU A 213 6.44 -0.25 -25.26
C LEU A 213 6.53 -0.03 -23.74
N VAL A 214 6.24 1.20 -23.28
CA VAL A 214 6.08 1.52 -21.85
C VAL A 214 4.62 1.86 -21.57
N ALA A 215 4.02 1.18 -20.62
CA ALA A 215 2.66 1.40 -20.11
C ALA A 215 2.73 1.93 -18.67
N ILE A 216 2.38 3.21 -18.49
CA ILE A 216 2.26 3.87 -17.18
C ILE A 216 0.77 3.83 -16.82
N VAL A 217 0.40 2.98 -15.87
CA VAL A 217 -0.99 2.69 -15.57
C VAL A 217 -1.50 3.44 -14.33
N GLY A 218 -1.36 4.77 -14.34
CA GLY A 218 -1.96 5.71 -13.39
C GLY A 218 -1.19 5.92 -12.10
N ASP A 219 -1.69 6.84 -11.29
CA ASP A 219 -1.16 7.28 -9.99
C ASP A 219 0.31 7.73 -10.08
N LEU A 220 0.57 8.65 -11.02
CA LEU A 220 1.90 9.23 -11.21
C LEU A 220 2.24 10.22 -10.09
N VAL A 221 1.26 11.00 -9.59
CA VAL A 221 1.51 12.22 -8.81
C VAL A 221 0.55 12.43 -7.64
N ASP A 222 1.08 13.08 -6.59
CA ASP A 222 0.36 13.55 -5.40
C ASP A 222 0.41 15.08 -5.24
N GLY A 223 0.43 15.84 -6.34
CA GLY A 223 0.48 17.30 -6.35
C GLY A 223 0.41 17.86 -7.76
N THR A 224 0.41 19.18 -7.87
CA THR A 224 0.24 19.91 -9.12
C THR A 224 1.49 19.86 -10.03
N VAL A 225 1.31 20.15 -11.32
CA VAL A 225 2.43 20.29 -12.27
C VAL A 225 3.42 21.37 -11.83
N ALA A 226 2.93 22.47 -11.24
CA ALA A 226 3.80 23.54 -10.74
C ALA A 226 4.74 23.06 -9.61
N GLU A 227 4.30 22.11 -8.81
CA GLU A 227 5.07 21.56 -7.68
C GLU A 227 5.99 20.41 -8.13
N LEU A 228 5.53 19.55 -9.04
CA LEU A 228 6.13 18.25 -9.33
C LEU A 228 6.58 18.06 -10.79
N GLY A 229 6.37 19.02 -11.68
CA GLY A 229 6.77 18.92 -13.09
C GLY A 229 8.26 18.62 -13.26
N GLU A 230 9.13 19.25 -12.44
CA GLU A 230 10.57 18.95 -12.44
C GLU A 230 10.89 17.53 -11.93
N ALA A 231 10.06 16.98 -11.03
CA ALA A 231 10.21 15.61 -10.58
C ALA A 231 9.77 14.61 -11.66
N ALA A 232 8.78 14.94 -12.47
CA ALA A 232 8.30 14.12 -13.59
C ALA A 232 9.18 14.25 -14.86
N ALA A 233 9.95 15.34 -15.00
CA ALA A 233 10.71 15.65 -16.20
C ALA A 233 11.60 14.52 -16.76
N PRO A 234 12.19 13.60 -15.95
CA PRO A 234 12.97 12.48 -16.50
C PRO A 234 12.16 11.48 -17.33
N LEU A 235 10.81 11.51 -17.28
CA LEU A 235 9.97 10.63 -18.12
C LEU A 235 10.20 10.85 -19.60
N ARG A 236 10.66 12.05 -20.03
CA ARG A 236 11.05 12.34 -21.42
C ARG A 236 12.18 11.44 -21.94
N ASP A 237 12.97 10.87 -21.04
CA ASP A 237 14.14 10.05 -21.36
C ASP A 237 13.77 8.55 -21.47
N LEU A 238 12.49 8.19 -21.39
CA LEU A 238 12.02 6.83 -21.63
C LEU A 238 12.28 6.44 -23.09
N VAL A 239 12.83 5.24 -23.28
CA VAL A 239 13.17 4.68 -24.59
C VAL A 239 12.43 3.38 -24.81
N SER A 240 11.64 3.32 -25.89
CA SER A 240 10.94 2.13 -26.36
C SER A 240 10.68 2.24 -27.87
N THR A 241 10.41 1.10 -28.53
CA THR A 241 10.20 1.06 -29.98
C THR A 241 8.90 1.78 -30.40
N HIS A 242 7.83 1.62 -29.63
CA HIS A 242 6.49 2.12 -29.97
C HIS A 242 6.01 3.24 -29.04
N GLY A 243 6.91 3.79 -28.21
CA GLY A 243 6.60 4.92 -27.33
C GLY A 243 6.13 4.53 -25.95
N SER A 244 5.79 5.58 -25.18
CA SER A 244 5.31 5.48 -23.81
C SER A 244 3.87 5.97 -23.75
N PHE A 245 3.02 5.24 -23.03
CA PHE A 245 1.60 5.52 -22.92
C PHE A 245 1.19 5.64 -21.45
N PHE A 246 0.15 6.41 -21.20
CA PHE A 246 -0.36 6.70 -19.87
C PHE A 246 -1.88 6.59 -19.82
N VAL A 247 -2.42 6.11 -18.70
CA VAL A 247 -3.83 6.28 -18.33
C VAL A 247 -3.91 6.90 -16.95
N THR A 248 -4.96 7.68 -16.69
CA THR A 248 -5.17 8.29 -15.36
C THR A 248 -5.41 7.23 -14.30
N GLY A 249 -4.86 7.46 -13.10
CA GLY A 249 -5.33 6.88 -11.87
C GLY A 249 -6.22 7.85 -11.09
N ASN A 250 -6.63 7.49 -9.90
CA ASN A 250 -7.46 8.37 -9.07
C ASN A 250 -6.69 9.60 -8.55
N HIS A 251 -5.38 9.50 -8.38
CA HIS A 251 -4.55 10.60 -7.87
C HIS A 251 -4.38 11.74 -8.86
N GLU A 252 -4.43 11.48 -10.16
CA GLU A 252 -4.44 12.56 -11.16
C GLU A 252 -5.63 13.49 -10.99
N TYR A 253 -6.82 12.95 -10.67
CA TYR A 253 -8.03 13.77 -10.45
C TYR A 253 -7.92 14.63 -9.20
N TYR A 254 -7.22 14.16 -8.16
CA TYR A 254 -6.97 14.95 -6.95
C TYR A 254 -5.87 16.00 -7.13
N SER A 255 -5.00 15.81 -8.13
CA SER A 255 -3.83 16.64 -8.41
C SER A 255 -4.02 17.61 -9.58
N GLY A 256 -5.12 17.49 -10.32
CA GLY A 256 -5.42 18.26 -11.54
C GLY A 256 -5.08 17.45 -12.80
N ALA A 257 -6.03 16.64 -13.28
CA ALA A 257 -5.81 15.72 -14.40
C ALA A 257 -5.42 16.42 -15.70
N GLU A 258 -6.15 17.44 -16.13
CA GLU A 258 -5.90 18.16 -17.40
C GLU A 258 -4.48 18.76 -17.51
N PRO A 259 -3.98 19.51 -16.51
CA PRO A 259 -2.59 19.99 -16.55
C PRO A 259 -1.57 18.85 -16.61
N TRP A 260 -1.82 17.72 -15.94
CA TRP A 260 -0.90 16.59 -15.98
C TRP A 260 -0.90 15.85 -17.31
N LEU A 261 -2.06 15.67 -17.94
CA LEU A 261 -2.14 15.09 -19.28
C LEU A 261 -1.35 15.93 -20.30
N ALA A 262 -1.53 17.27 -20.28
CA ALA A 262 -0.78 18.18 -21.12
C ALA A 262 0.75 18.15 -20.85
N GLU A 263 1.15 18.04 -19.58
CA GLU A 263 2.57 17.92 -19.21
C GLU A 263 3.17 16.60 -19.68
N LEU A 264 2.44 15.49 -19.58
CA LEU A 264 2.88 14.18 -20.06
C LEU A 264 3.07 14.17 -21.59
N GLU A 265 2.14 14.75 -22.33
CA GLU A 265 2.30 14.94 -23.79
C GLU A 265 3.56 15.75 -24.13
N ARG A 266 3.82 16.84 -23.39
CA ARG A 266 5.05 17.64 -23.53
C ARG A 266 6.32 16.84 -23.25
N LEU A 267 6.24 15.85 -22.37
CA LEU A 267 7.33 14.94 -22.04
C LEU A 267 7.45 13.75 -23.01
N GLY A 268 6.57 13.65 -24.02
CA GLY A 268 6.57 12.55 -25.00
C GLY A 268 5.93 11.26 -24.50
N VAL A 269 5.13 11.35 -23.44
CA VAL A 269 4.27 10.25 -22.96
C VAL A 269 2.86 10.50 -23.48
N ASN A 270 2.26 9.52 -24.16
CA ASN A 270 0.96 9.65 -24.82
C ASN A 270 -0.17 9.22 -23.90
N PRO A 271 -1.03 10.13 -23.40
CA PRO A 271 -2.21 9.74 -22.63
C PRO A 271 -3.23 9.02 -23.53
N LEU A 272 -3.80 7.95 -23.04
CA LEU A 272 -4.94 7.27 -23.66
C LEU A 272 -6.18 7.53 -22.81
N ARG A 273 -7.03 8.45 -23.31
CA ARG A 273 -8.23 8.88 -22.61
C ARG A 273 -9.48 8.34 -23.31
N ASN A 274 -9.89 7.13 -22.94
CA ASN A 274 -10.99 6.39 -23.56
C ASN A 274 -10.79 6.23 -25.07
N GLU A 275 -9.62 5.77 -25.47
CA GLU A 275 -9.21 5.62 -26.85
C GLU A 275 -8.27 4.43 -27.07
N ARG A 276 -8.03 4.08 -28.31
CA ARG A 276 -7.10 3.03 -28.70
C ARG A 276 -6.28 3.43 -29.91
N LEU A 277 -5.17 2.72 -30.09
CA LEU A 277 -4.36 2.71 -31.29
C LEU A 277 -3.92 1.28 -31.61
N THR A 278 -3.60 1.07 -32.88
CA THR A 278 -3.05 -0.21 -33.33
C THR A 278 -1.53 -0.18 -33.27
N ILE A 279 -0.94 -1.17 -32.59
CA ILE A 279 0.51 -1.40 -32.55
C ILE A 279 0.85 -2.43 -33.61
N GLU A 280 1.78 -2.09 -34.50
CA GLU A 280 2.21 -2.94 -35.60
C GLU A 280 3.66 -3.36 -35.47
N ARG A 281 3.95 -4.67 -35.67
CA ARG A 281 5.31 -5.20 -35.73
C ARG A 281 5.36 -6.35 -36.74
N ALA A 282 6.28 -6.30 -37.69
CA ALA A 282 6.51 -7.34 -38.69
C ALA A 282 5.25 -7.73 -39.52
N GLY A 283 4.34 -6.76 -39.79
CA GLY A 283 3.09 -7.00 -40.51
C GLY A 283 2.02 -7.76 -39.72
N ALA A 284 2.12 -7.78 -38.40
CA ALA A 284 1.08 -8.24 -37.46
C ALA A 284 0.76 -7.12 -36.47
N SER A 285 -0.44 -7.15 -35.88
CA SER A 285 -0.88 -6.07 -34.99
C SER A 285 -1.62 -6.58 -33.77
N PHE A 286 -1.69 -5.71 -32.77
CA PHE A 286 -2.61 -5.79 -31.64
C PHE A 286 -3.10 -4.38 -31.31
N ASP A 287 -4.27 -4.27 -30.68
CA ASP A 287 -4.77 -2.98 -30.22
C ASP A 287 -4.28 -2.69 -28.78
N LEU A 288 -3.71 -1.49 -28.57
CA LEU A 288 -3.48 -0.91 -27.25
C LEU A 288 -4.60 0.09 -26.97
N ALA A 289 -5.40 -0.16 -25.96
CA ALA A 289 -6.47 0.73 -25.53
C ALA A 289 -6.19 1.27 -24.12
N GLY A 290 -6.72 2.44 -23.81
CA GLY A 290 -6.70 3.02 -22.48
C GLY A 290 -8.06 3.59 -22.09
N VAL A 291 -8.46 3.37 -20.85
CA VAL A 291 -9.63 4.02 -20.26
C VAL A 291 -9.22 4.83 -19.04
N THR A 292 -9.96 5.89 -18.77
CA THR A 292 -9.78 6.72 -17.59
C THR A 292 -10.12 5.95 -16.30
N ASP A 293 -9.66 6.43 -15.16
CA ASP A 293 -9.98 5.82 -13.87
C ASP A 293 -11.46 5.98 -13.52
N VAL A 294 -11.98 5.06 -12.72
CA VAL A 294 -13.37 5.11 -12.24
C VAL A 294 -13.68 6.38 -11.45
N THR A 295 -12.68 6.95 -10.76
CA THR A 295 -12.81 8.23 -10.04
C THR A 295 -13.08 9.40 -10.98
N GLY A 296 -12.67 9.28 -12.24
CA GLY A 296 -12.96 10.29 -13.26
C GLY A 296 -14.45 10.57 -13.46
N ALA A 297 -15.33 9.62 -13.11
CA ALA A 297 -16.77 9.83 -13.17
C ALA A 297 -17.26 10.98 -12.28
N ASP A 298 -16.59 11.24 -11.16
CA ASP A 298 -16.88 12.36 -10.26
C ASP A 298 -16.44 13.73 -10.86
N PHE A 299 -15.69 13.69 -11.97
CA PHE A 299 -15.10 14.82 -12.67
C PHE A 299 -15.54 14.91 -14.15
N GLU A 300 -16.64 14.25 -14.51
CA GLU A 300 -17.16 14.19 -15.89
C GLU A 300 -16.18 13.56 -16.91
N ASP A 301 -15.25 12.74 -16.44
CA ASP A 301 -14.20 12.05 -17.20
C ASP A 301 -14.12 10.56 -16.83
N GLY A 302 -15.27 9.92 -16.67
CA GLY A 302 -15.33 8.49 -16.34
C GLY A 302 -14.88 7.58 -17.50
N PRO A 303 -14.60 6.29 -17.20
CA PRO A 303 -14.20 5.33 -18.22
C PRO A 303 -15.34 5.06 -19.22
N ASP A 304 -15.01 5.20 -20.50
CA ASP A 304 -15.91 4.92 -21.64
C ASP A 304 -15.34 3.78 -22.48
N TYR A 305 -15.73 2.58 -22.17
CA TYR A 305 -15.27 1.36 -22.86
C TYR A 305 -15.80 1.26 -24.28
N ALA A 306 -17.02 1.75 -24.55
CA ALA A 306 -17.57 1.75 -25.88
C ALA A 306 -16.74 2.64 -26.81
N ARG A 307 -16.44 3.85 -26.37
CA ARG A 307 -15.58 4.77 -27.12
C ARG A 307 -14.19 4.20 -27.38
N ALA A 308 -13.59 3.54 -26.38
CA ALA A 308 -12.26 2.96 -26.49
C ALA A 308 -12.21 1.71 -27.35
N LEU A 309 -13.27 0.87 -27.35
CA LEU A 309 -13.21 -0.51 -27.83
C LEU A 309 -14.17 -0.85 -28.96
N ASP A 310 -15.24 -0.05 -29.19
CA ASP A 310 -16.20 -0.36 -30.27
C ASP A 310 -15.59 -0.15 -31.66
N GLY A 311 -16.08 -0.93 -32.63
CA GLY A 311 -15.64 -0.86 -34.01
C GLY A 311 -14.22 -1.40 -34.28
N ARG A 312 -13.56 -2.04 -33.28
CA ARG A 312 -12.29 -2.74 -33.50
C ARG A 312 -12.48 -4.07 -34.23
N ASP A 313 -11.45 -4.58 -34.84
CA ASP A 313 -11.42 -5.97 -35.31
C ASP A 313 -11.27 -6.91 -34.10
N THR A 314 -12.32 -7.65 -33.78
CA THR A 314 -12.35 -8.57 -32.64
C THR A 314 -11.49 -9.82 -32.83
N SER A 315 -10.98 -10.08 -34.03
CA SER A 315 -9.99 -11.14 -34.29
C SER A 315 -8.57 -10.74 -33.85
N THR A 316 -8.33 -9.44 -33.74
CA THR A 316 -7.07 -8.87 -33.24
C THR A 316 -7.11 -8.79 -31.70
N PRO A 317 -6.06 -9.20 -30.97
CA PRO A 317 -6.04 -9.09 -29.53
C PRO A 317 -5.98 -7.64 -29.06
N VAL A 318 -6.57 -7.36 -27.92
CA VAL A 318 -6.52 -6.04 -27.29
C VAL A 318 -5.91 -6.11 -25.90
N VAL A 319 -4.92 -5.22 -25.68
CA VAL A 319 -4.31 -4.92 -24.38
C VAL A 319 -4.90 -3.61 -23.87
N LEU A 320 -5.59 -3.65 -22.74
CA LEU A 320 -6.21 -2.48 -22.12
C LEU A 320 -5.35 -1.99 -20.96
N MET A 321 -5.04 -0.71 -20.95
CA MET A 321 -4.52 0.00 -19.79
C MET A 321 -5.70 0.56 -19.00
N ALA A 322 -5.81 0.16 -17.72
CA ALA A 322 -6.84 0.63 -16.80
C ALA A 322 -6.29 0.58 -15.37
N HIS A 323 -6.30 1.71 -14.67
CA HIS A 323 -5.60 1.83 -13.39
C HIS A 323 -6.07 0.82 -12.35
N GLN A 324 -7.39 0.73 -12.09
CA GLN A 324 -7.93 -0.15 -11.06
C GLN A 324 -8.28 -1.55 -11.61
N PRO A 325 -7.84 -2.63 -10.94
CA PRO A 325 -8.15 -4.00 -11.37
C PRO A 325 -9.65 -4.29 -11.48
N VAL A 326 -10.49 -3.65 -10.67
CA VAL A 326 -11.96 -3.82 -10.71
C VAL A 326 -12.57 -3.48 -12.08
N GLN A 327 -11.91 -2.66 -12.88
CA GLN A 327 -12.31 -2.26 -14.22
C GLN A 327 -12.37 -3.45 -15.20
N VAL A 328 -11.71 -4.56 -14.87
CA VAL A 328 -11.76 -5.79 -15.69
C VAL A 328 -13.19 -6.33 -15.89
N ARG A 329 -14.08 -6.13 -14.92
CA ARG A 329 -15.46 -6.62 -15.02
C ARG A 329 -16.23 -5.98 -16.17
N GLU A 330 -15.94 -4.72 -16.45
CA GLU A 330 -16.49 -4.05 -17.62
C GLU A 330 -15.68 -4.37 -18.88
N ALA A 331 -14.35 -4.36 -18.81
CA ALA A 331 -13.46 -4.71 -19.90
C ALA A 331 -13.77 -6.10 -20.50
N ALA A 332 -14.11 -7.09 -19.66
CA ALA A 332 -14.46 -8.43 -20.09
C ALA A 332 -15.70 -8.47 -21.00
N LYS A 333 -16.69 -7.61 -20.76
CA LYS A 333 -17.90 -7.51 -21.60
C LYS A 333 -17.59 -7.03 -23.02
N HIS A 334 -16.50 -6.28 -23.18
CA HIS A 334 -15.99 -5.79 -24.46
C HIS A 334 -14.94 -6.72 -25.09
N GLY A 335 -14.71 -7.90 -24.53
CA GLY A 335 -13.81 -8.92 -25.08
C GLY A 335 -12.32 -8.51 -25.04
N VAL A 336 -11.89 -7.82 -23.98
CA VAL A 336 -10.50 -7.50 -23.71
C VAL A 336 -9.71 -8.78 -23.41
N ASP A 337 -8.55 -8.95 -24.03
CA ASP A 337 -7.72 -10.14 -23.86
C ASP A 337 -6.77 -10.02 -22.65
N LEU A 338 -6.21 -8.81 -22.42
CA LEU A 338 -5.34 -8.51 -21.29
C LEU A 338 -5.62 -7.10 -20.76
N GLN A 339 -5.81 -6.97 -19.44
CA GLN A 339 -5.80 -5.68 -18.74
C GLN A 339 -4.50 -5.50 -17.94
N LEU A 340 -3.88 -4.32 -18.04
CA LEU A 340 -2.73 -3.89 -17.25
C LEU A 340 -3.19 -2.88 -16.20
N SER A 341 -2.90 -3.15 -14.91
CA SER A 341 -3.41 -2.37 -13.77
C SER A 341 -2.37 -2.14 -12.68
N GLY A 342 -2.64 -1.16 -11.81
CA GLY A 342 -1.90 -0.84 -10.59
C GLY A 342 -2.81 -0.70 -9.37
N HIS A 343 -2.83 0.48 -8.72
CA HIS A 343 -3.74 0.92 -7.66
C HIS A 343 -3.60 0.21 -6.32
N THR A 344 -3.43 -1.08 -6.30
CA THR A 344 -3.52 -1.90 -5.10
C THR A 344 -2.31 -1.81 -4.19
N HIS A 345 -1.16 -1.36 -4.72
CA HIS A 345 0.15 -1.44 -4.08
C HIS A 345 0.51 -2.86 -3.56
N GLY A 346 -0.19 -3.90 -4.04
CA GLY A 346 -0.12 -5.25 -3.45
C GLY A 346 -0.57 -5.30 -1.99
N GLY A 347 -1.26 -4.23 -1.51
CA GLY A 347 -1.65 -4.01 -0.12
C GLY A 347 -0.60 -3.27 0.72
N GLN A 348 0.50 -2.83 0.15
CA GLN A 348 1.61 -2.03 0.69
C GLN A 348 2.14 -2.50 2.06
N MET A 349 1.29 -2.50 3.08
CA MET A 349 1.66 -2.84 4.48
C MET A 349 0.79 -4.00 4.98
N PHE A 350 1.40 -5.18 5.23
CA PHE A 350 0.69 -6.29 5.87
C PHE A 350 0.02 -5.82 7.19
N PRO A 351 -1.26 -6.14 7.48
CA PRO A 351 -2.17 -7.02 6.76
C PRO A 351 -3.19 -6.34 5.81
N PHE A 352 -2.95 -5.11 5.33
CA PHE A 352 -3.88 -4.41 4.44
C PHE A 352 -4.20 -5.16 3.14
N HIS A 353 -3.34 -6.11 2.71
CA HIS A 353 -3.63 -6.98 1.58
C HIS A 353 -4.96 -7.75 1.73
N LEU A 354 -5.42 -7.99 2.97
CA LEU A 354 -6.73 -8.61 3.24
C LEU A 354 -7.88 -7.65 2.92
N ALA A 355 -7.70 -6.36 3.21
CA ALA A 355 -8.71 -5.33 2.92
C ALA A 355 -8.81 -5.03 1.42
N VAL A 356 -7.67 -4.99 0.71
CA VAL A 356 -7.62 -4.78 -0.75
C VAL A 356 -8.46 -5.84 -1.48
N GLY A 357 -8.36 -7.11 -1.09
CA GLY A 357 -9.13 -8.21 -1.68
C GLY A 357 -10.65 -8.09 -1.53
N LEU A 358 -11.15 -7.19 -0.67
CA LEU A 358 -12.59 -6.91 -0.55
C LEU A 358 -13.12 -6.00 -1.67
N GLN A 359 -12.26 -5.19 -2.28
CA GLN A 359 -12.62 -4.21 -3.30
C GLN A 359 -12.10 -4.58 -4.69
N GLN A 360 -10.88 -5.12 -4.75
CA GLN A 360 -10.18 -5.39 -6.00
C GLN A 360 -10.12 -6.90 -6.27
N PRO A 361 -10.53 -7.37 -7.46
CA PRO A 361 -10.56 -8.79 -7.77
C PRO A 361 -9.16 -9.40 -7.90
N VAL A 362 -8.17 -8.60 -8.33
CA VAL A 362 -6.77 -9.00 -8.45
C VAL A 362 -5.90 -8.04 -7.65
N ARG A 363 -5.25 -8.55 -6.64
CA ARG A 363 -4.38 -7.72 -5.79
C ARG A 363 -2.99 -7.50 -6.39
N SER A 364 -2.41 -8.52 -7.00
CA SER A 364 -1.05 -8.50 -7.54
C SER A 364 -0.81 -9.71 -8.42
N GLY A 365 -0.06 -9.53 -9.49
CA GLY A 365 0.30 -10.62 -10.40
C GLY A 365 -0.71 -10.81 -11.53
N LEU A 366 -0.62 -11.95 -12.21
CA LEU A 366 -1.46 -12.31 -13.35
C LEU A 366 -2.56 -13.26 -12.91
N GLU A 367 -3.81 -12.87 -13.11
CA GLU A 367 -5.00 -13.71 -12.86
C GLU A 367 -5.97 -13.58 -14.04
N THR A 368 -7.02 -14.42 -14.05
CA THR A 368 -8.08 -14.35 -15.05
C THR A 368 -9.41 -14.06 -14.36
N VAL A 369 -10.10 -13.03 -14.80
CA VAL A 369 -11.41 -12.60 -14.29
C VAL A 369 -12.37 -12.51 -15.47
N ASP A 370 -13.50 -13.19 -15.41
CA ASP A 370 -14.54 -13.21 -16.44
C ASP A 370 -14.00 -13.46 -17.87
N GLY A 371 -12.96 -14.28 -17.99
CA GLY A 371 -12.32 -14.62 -19.28
C GLY A 371 -11.22 -13.65 -19.73
N THR A 372 -11.05 -12.50 -19.10
CA THR A 372 -9.98 -11.53 -19.35
C THR A 372 -8.78 -11.77 -18.43
N GLN A 373 -7.58 -11.81 -18.95
CA GLN A 373 -6.36 -11.82 -18.14
C GLN A 373 -6.12 -10.44 -17.56
N VAL A 374 -5.79 -10.34 -16.28
CA VAL A 374 -5.44 -9.09 -15.60
C VAL A 374 -4.07 -9.22 -14.99
N TYR A 375 -3.16 -8.35 -15.37
CA TYR A 375 -1.90 -8.19 -14.67
C TYR A 375 -1.96 -6.94 -13.79
N THR A 376 -1.77 -7.11 -12.49
CA THR A 376 -1.72 -6.02 -11.50
C THR A 376 -0.32 -5.91 -10.92
N THR A 377 0.36 -4.77 -11.16
CA THR A 377 1.65 -4.44 -10.54
C THR A 377 1.47 -3.99 -9.09
N ASN A 378 2.50 -4.15 -8.26
CA ASN A 378 2.51 -3.56 -6.92
C ASN A 378 2.79 -2.05 -6.93
N GLY A 379 3.11 -1.48 -8.10
CA GLY A 379 3.56 -0.10 -8.20
C GLY A 379 5.00 0.11 -7.70
N VAL A 380 5.61 1.21 -8.12
CA VAL A 380 7.03 1.50 -7.85
C VAL A 380 7.24 2.48 -6.69
N GLY A 381 6.23 3.29 -6.37
CA GLY A 381 6.24 4.23 -5.25
C GLY A 381 5.58 3.68 -4.00
N PHE A 382 5.03 4.56 -3.21
CA PHE A 382 4.20 4.28 -2.03
C PHE A 382 3.27 5.46 -1.79
N TRP A 383 2.12 5.19 -1.21
CA TRP A 383 1.22 6.23 -0.76
C TRP A 383 1.22 6.35 0.77
N GLY A 384 1.39 7.58 1.28
CA GLY A 384 1.48 7.84 2.72
C GLY A 384 2.79 7.33 3.33
N PRO A 385 2.78 6.32 4.23
CA PRO A 385 4.01 5.84 4.87
C PRO A 385 5.02 5.24 3.89
N PRO A 386 6.31 5.67 3.94
CA PRO A 386 7.38 5.10 3.12
C PRO A 386 7.81 3.72 3.64
N VAL A 387 6.85 2.80 3.71
CA VAL A 387 7.02 1.46 4.29
C VAL A 387 6.25 0.45 3.47
N ARG A 388 6.94 -0.60 3.00
CA ARG A 388 6.35 -1.73 2.30
C ARG A 388 6.67 -3.03 3.01
N VAL A 389 5.64 -3.76 3.44
CA VAL A 389 5.79 -5.04 4.14
C VAL A 389 4.89 -6.08 3.47
N GLY A 390 5.50 -7.09 2.86
CA GLY A 390 4.79 -8.14 2.13
C GLY A 390 4.35 -7.76 0.71
N ALA A 391 4.75 -6.58 0.22
CA ALA A 391 4.43 -6.07 -1.11
C ALA A 391 5.59 -5.20 -1.63
N ALA A 392 6.68 -5.83 -2.07
CA ALA A 392 7.82 -5.13 -2.64
C ALA A 392 7.40 -4.31 -3.88
N PRO A 393 7.95 -3.09 -4.08
CA PRO A 393 7.69 -2.32 -5.28
C PRO A 393 8.23 -3.05 -6.51
N ASP A 394 7.57 -2.93 -7.66
CA ASP A 394 8.03 -3.60 -8.87
C ASP A 394 7.88 -2.76 -10.15
N ILE A 395 8.76 -3.06 -11.10
CA ILE A 395 8.62 -2.74 -12.53
C ILE A 395 8.51 -4.08 -13.23
N THR A 396 7.48 -4.26 -14.05
CA THR A 396 7.24 -5.55 -14.70
C THR A 396 7.37 -5.44 -16.21
N VAL A 397 8.14 -6.35 -16.79
CA VAL A 397 8.15 -6.59 -18.23
C VAL A 397 7.15 -7.70 -18.53
N VAL A 398 6.00 -7.34 -19.06
CA VAL A 398 5.02 -8.28 -19.61
C VAL A 398 5.49 -8.67 -21.01
N GLU A 399 5.68 -9.99 -21.22
CA GLU A 399 6.08 -10.56 -22.51
C GLU A 399 4.89 -11.26 -23.15
N LEU A 400 4.37 -10.69 -24.23
CA LEU A 400 3.25 -11.28 -24.96
C LEU A 400 3.72 -12.53 -25.71
N ARG A 401 2.96 -13.63 -25.60
CA ARG A 401 3.25 -14.90 -26.25
C ARG A 401 2.08 -15.39 -27.07
N HIS A 402 2.38 -15.90 -28.24
CA HIS A 402 1.42 -16.64 -29.06
C HIS A 402 1.09 -17.99 -28.40
N LYS A 403 -0.19 -18.40 -28.49
CA LYS A 403 -0.60 -19.73 -28.06
C LYS A 403 -0.31 -20.73 -29.19
N PHE A 404 0.72 -21.53 -29.02
CA PHE A 404 0.94 -22.65 -29.95
C PHE A 404 -0.21 -23.63 -29.87
N ALA A 405 -0.74 -24.05 -31.03
CA ALA A 405 -1.63 -25.19 -31.09
C ALA A 405 -0.85 -26.42 -30.61
N GLY A 406 -1.22 -26.99 -29.47
CA GLY A 406 -0.67 -28.23 -28.95
C GLY A 406 -1.18 -29.44 -29.71
#